data_bb60340af9bd4fdfa72005b310d3378d
#
_entry.id   bb60340af9bd4fdfa72005b310d3378d
#
_cell.length_a   1.000
_cell.length_b   1.000
_cell.length_c   1.000
_cell.angle_alpha   90.00
_cell.angle_beta   90.00
_cell.angle_gamma   90.00
#
_symmetry.space_group_name_H-M   'P 1'
#
loop_
_entity.id
_entity.type
_entity.pdbx_description
1 polymer ?
#
loop_
_entity_poly.entity_id
_entity_poly.type
_entity_poly.pdbx_seq_one_letter_code
_entity_poly.pdbx_strand_id
1 'polypeptide(L)'
;MRVEKKYLIEEVAGHLRKSDYVILANFDKMTVADVSELRHRLTAHKAEFHVVKNSSLRVAAQALNLPSFESVLTGPTAIIVGGKNSPGVAKVLRDFIKEKQKIVVKVGVLSNKLISAKDIEKLAEMPSLDALRAQLLGLLSQPASMFVRVINAVPQGIVNVLQAKVRAAEENK
;
A
#
# COMPACT_ATOMS: atom_id res chain seq x y z
N MET A 1 -4.91 -31.05 21.85
CA MET A 1 -5.74 -30.06 21.11
C MET A 1 -6.89 -30.78 20.45
N ARG A 2 -8.11 -30.17 20.43
CA ARG A 2 -9.24 -30.72 19.66
C ARG A 2 -8.94 -30.70 18.17
N VAL A 3 -9.39 -31.71 17.43
CA VAL A 3 -9.11 -31.86 15.99
C VAL A 3 -9.54 -30.64 15.18
N GLU A 4 -10.71 -30.09 15.47
CA GLU A 4 -11.27 -28.87 14.86
C GLU A 4 -10.33 -27.66 14.97
N LYS A 5 -9.64 -27.53 16.11
CA LYS A 5 -8.71 -26.41 16.32
C LYS A 5 -7.44 -26.54 15.47
N LYS A 6 -7.02 -27.77 15.15
CA LYS A 6 -5.89 -28.01 14.25
C LYS A 6 -6.22 -27.56 12.84
N TYR A 7 -7.41 -27.89 12.33
CA TYR A 7 -7.86 -27.46 11.01
C TYR A 7 -7.89 -25.95 10.85
N LEU A 8 -8.44 -25.23 11.86
CA LEU A 8 -8.45 -23.77 11.84
C LEU A 8 -7.03 -23.16 11.84
N ILE A 9 -6.09 -23.78 12.53
CA ILE A 9 -4.70 -23.32 12.56
C ILE A 9 -4.03 -23.59 11.20
N GLU A 10 -4.26 -24.76 10.61
CA GLU A 10 -3.73 -25.15 9.30
C GLU A 10 -4.28 -24.23 8.17
N GLU A 11 -5.58 -23.91 8.23
CA GLU A 11 -6.21 -22.99 7.28
C GLU A 11 -5.54 -21.60 7.35
N VAL A 12 -5.44 -21.04 8.57
CA VAL A 12 -4.76 -19.75 8.79
C VAL A 12 -3.29 -19.80 8.34
N ALA A 13 -2.57 -20.87 8.68
CA ALA A 13 -1.20 -21.06 8.24
C ALA A 13 -1.09 -21.18 6.71
N GLY A 14 -2.08 -21.80 6.06
CA GLY A 14 -2.19 -21.86 4.60
C GLY A 14 -2.32 -20.49 3.96
N HIS A 15 -3.17 -19.62 4.50
CA HIS A 15 -3.32 -18.24 4.03
C HIS A 15 -2.04 -17.41 4.25
N LEU A 16 -1.39 -17.56 5.41
CA LEU A 16 -0.15 -16.88 5.72
C LEU A 16 1.03 -17.31 4.83
N ARG A 17 1.10 -18.61 4.45
CA ARG A 17 2.16 -19.14 3.57
C ARG A 17 2.03 -18.68 2.11
N LYS A 18 0.79 -18.50 1.64
CA LYS A 18 0.50 -18.07 0.27
C LYS A 18 0.71 -16.58 0.05
N SER A 19 0.79 -15.80 1.13
CA SER A 19 0.83 -14.35 1.07
C SER A 19 2.22 -13.79 1.37
N ASP A 20 2.63 -12.80 0.58
CA ASP A 20 3.90 -12.07 0.78
C ASP A 20 3.76 -11.00 1.88
N TYR A 21 2.54 -10.58 2.19
CA TYR A 21 2.24 -9.62 3.24
C TYR A 21 0.96 -10.00 4.01
N VAL A 22 0.90 -9.60 5.24
CA VAL A 22 -0.24 -9.76 6.13
C VAL A 22 -0.50 -8.44 6.84
N ILE A 23 -1.71 -7.90 6.72
CA ILE A 23 -2.12 -6.69 7.42
C ILE A 23 -3.16 -7.10 8.46
N LEU A 24 -2.89 -6.76 9.71
CA LEU A 24 -3.81 -6.97 10.83
C LEU A 24 -4.65 -5.71 11.01
N ALA A 25 -5.96 -5.88 10.97
CA ALA A 25 -6.90 -4.79 11.17
C ALA A 25 -7.91 -5.15 12.26
N ASN A 26 -8.30 -4.14 13.01
CA ASN A 26 -9.46 -4.21 13.89
C ASN A 26 -10.69 -3.87 13.06
N PHE A 27 -11.74 -4.68 13.15
CA PHE A 27 -13.02 -4.39 12.53
C PHE A 27 -14.07 -4.20 13.65
N ASP A 28 -14.41 -2.98 13.94
CA ASP A 28 -15.43 -2.68 14.94
C ASP A 28 -16.68 -2.13 14.25
N LYS A 29 -17.85 -2.64 14.64
CA LYS A 29 -19.17 -2.16 14.17
C LYS A 29 -19.33 -2.16 12.63
N MET A 30 -18.68 -3.08 11.90
CA MET A 30 -18.87 -3.25 10.46
C MET A 30 -20.19 -3.96 10.15
N THR A 31 -20.92 -3.47 9.15
CA THR A 31 -22.09 -4.15 8.61
C THR A 31 -21.68 -5.20 7.57
N VAL A 32 -22.58 -6.14 7.29
CA VAL A 32 -22.34 -7.18 6.26
C VAL A 32 -22.11 -6.53 4.87
N ALA A 33 -22.81 -5.45 4.58
CA ALA A 33 -22.64 -4.68 3.35
C ALA A 33 -21.22 -4.08 3.25
N ASP A 34 -20.71 -3.47 4.34
CA ASP A 34 -19.36 -2.90 4.38
C ASP A 34 -18.29 -3.97 4.15
N VAL A 35 -18.45 -5.15 4.75
CA VAL A 35 -17.51 -6.27 4.55
C VAL A 35 -17.54 -6.78 3.11
N SER A 36 -18.71 -6.88 2.51
CA SER A 36 -18.86 -7.32 1.12
C SER A 36 -18.23 -6.33 0.16
N GLU A 37 -18.43 -5.04 0.39
CA GLU A 37 -17.81 -3.96 -0.39
C GLU A 37 -16.27 -4.00 -0.27
N LEU A 38 -15.75 -4.15 0.96
CA LEU A 38 -14.31 -4.26 1.17
C LEU A 38 -13.71 -5.47 0.44
N ARG A 39 -14.35 -6.64 0.55
CA ARG A 39 -13.92 -7.84 -0.17
C ARG A 39 -13.90 -7.63 -1.67
N HIS A 40 -14.93 -7.00 -2.22
CA HIS A 40 -15.01 -6.70 -3.66
C HIS A 40 -13.84 -5.80 -4.11
N ARG A 41 -13.56 -4.72 -3.37
CA ARG A 41 -12.45 -3.81 -3.66
C ARG A 41 -11.08 -4.52 -3.52
N LEU A 42 -10.92 -5.41 -2.54
CA LEU A 42 -9.68 -6.16 -2.31
C LEU A 42 -9.43 -7.23 -3.39
N THR A 43 -10.48 -7.88 -3.90
CA THR A 43 -10.37 -8.89 -4.96
C THR A 43 -9.73 -8.32 -6.23
N ALA A 44 -9.98 -7.05 -6.56
CA ALA A 44 -9.33 -6.36 -7.68
C ALA A 44 -7.79 -6.34 -7.57
N HIS A 45 -7.27 -6.38 -6.33
CA HIS A 45 -5.83 -6.42 -6.04
C HIS A 45 -5.32 -7.80 -5.64
N LYS A 46 -6.14 -8.87 -5.85
CA LYS A 46 -5.83 -10.26 -5.46
C LYS A 46 -5.53 -10.40 -3.96
N ALA A 47 -6.26 -9.66 -3.15
CA ALA A 47 -6.18 -9.72 -1.70
C ALA A 47 -7.47 -10.29 -1.12
N GLU A 48 -7.34 -11.01 -0.03
CA GLU A 48 -8.42 -11.68 0.68
C GLU A 48 -8.57 -11.12 2.09
N PHE A 49 -9.80 -11.01 2.55
CA PHE A 49 -10.14 -10.55 3.90
C PHE A 49 -10.74 -11.70 4.70
N HIS A 50 -10.05 -12.11 5.76
CA HIS A 50 -10.47 -13.18 6.65
C HIS A 50 -10.56 -12.69 8.10
N VAL A 51 -11.61 -13.11 8.78
CA VAL A 51 -11.76 -12.89 10.23
C VAL A 51 -11.24 -14.13 10.95
N VAL A 52 -10.26 -13.94 11.82
CA VAL A 52 -9.55 -15.04 12.47
C VAL A 52 -9.52 -14.86 13.98
N LYS A 53 -9.63 -15.98 14.69
CA LYS A 53 -9.50 -15.99 16.14
C LYS A 53 -8.03 -15.74 16.55
N ASN A 54 -7.80 -14.77 17.44
CA ASN A 54 -6.47 -14.37 17.89
C ASN A 54 -5.61 -15.54 18.39
N SER A 55 -6.22 -16.52 19.10
CA SER A 55 -5.48 -17.69 19.59
C SER A 55 -4.99 -18.61 18.47
N SER A 56 -5.75 -18.75 17.37
CA SER A 56 -5.34 -19.56 16.22
C SER A 56 -4.25 -18.84 15.41
N LEU A 57 -4.39 -17.53 15.27
CA LEU A 57 -3.40 -16.69 14.59
C LEU A 57 -2.05 -16.70 15.33
N ARG A 58 -2.05 -16.66 16.69
CA ARG A 58 -0.83 -16.75 17.48
C ARG A 58 -0.06 -18.04 17.21
N VAL A 59 -0.75 -19.18 17.26
CA VAL A 59 -0.12 -20.49 17.02
C VAL A 59 0.38 -20.62 15.60
N ALA A 60 -0.39 -20.16 14.62
CA ALA A 60 0.01 -20.17 13.21
C ALA A 60 1.24 -19.29 12.95
N ALA A 61 1.31 -18.11 13.57
CA ALA A 61 2.45 -17.21 13.45
C ALA A 61 3.73 -17.78 14.07
N GLN A 62 3.63 -18.42 15.23
CA GLN A 62 4.75 -19.12 15.86
C GLN A 62 5.26 -20.28 15.00
N ALA A 63 4.37 -21.05 14.39
CA ALA A 63 4.73 -22.15 13.50
C ALA A 63 5.45 -21.69 12.22
N LEU A 64 5.26 -20.43 11.81
CA LEU A 64 5.87 -19.83 10.62
C LEU A 64 7.06 -18.92 10.94
N ASN A 65 7.53 -18.88 12.18
CA ASN A 65 8.61 -17.99 12.64
C ASN A 65 8.40 -16.52 12.25
N LEU A 66 7.13 -16.07 12.22
CA LEU A 66 6.83 -14.67 12.00
C LEU A 66 7.18 -13.84 13.24
N PRO A 67 7.57 -12.58 13.07
CA PRO A 67 7.84 -11.71 14.21
C PRO A 67 6.62 -11.65 15.14
N SER A 68 6.84 -11.68 16.45
CA SER A 68 5.78 -11.71 17.43
C SER A 68 5.00 -10.40 17.45
N PHE A 69 3.73 -10.47 17.15
CA PHE A 69 2.77 -9.37 17.26
C PHE A 69 1.75 -9.59 18.37
N GLU A 70 2.15 -10.34 19.41
CA GLU A 70 1.26 -10.73 20.51
C GLU A 70 0.66 -9.54 21.25
N SER A 71 1.41 -8.46 21.41
CA SER A 71 0.97 -7.22 22.04
C SER A 71 -0.17 -6.52 21.29
N VAL A 72 -0.35 -6.81 19.99
CA VAL A 72 -1.32 -6.15 19.11
C VAL A 72 -2.58 -6.99 18.89
N LEU A 73 -2.57 -8.26 19.30
CA LEU A 73 -3.70 -9.18 19.19
C LEU A 73 -4.76 -8.98 20.28
N THR A 74 -5.22 -7.74 20.48
CA THR A 74 -6.31 -7.39 21.40
C THR A 74 -7.57 -7.05 20.62
N GLY A 75 -8.74 -7.52 21.08
CA GLY A 75 -10.04 -7.26 20.44
C GLY A 75 -10.27 -8.03 19.12
N PRO A 76 -11.30 -7.65 18.34
CA PRO A 76 -11.64 -8.32 17.09
C PRO A 76 -10.53 -8.11 16.08
N THR A 77 -10.06 -9.19 15.46
CA THR A 77 -8.92 -9.13 14.51
C THR A 77 -9.30 -9.78 13.20
N ALA A 78 -9.12 -9.04 12.13
CA ALA A 78 -9.16 -9.53 10.77
C ALA A 78 -7.76 -9.51 10.16
N ILE A 79 -7.48 -10.47 9.32
CA ILE A 79 -6.28 -10.53 8.51
C ILE A 79 -6.62 -10.20 7.06
N ILE A 80 -5.79 -9.38 6.46
CA ILE A 80 -5.84 -9.09 5.04
C ILE A 80 -4.55 -9.66 4.47
N VAL A 81 -4.70 -10.63 3.60
CA VAL A 81 -3.60 -11.39 3.01
C VAL A 81 -3.66 -11.22 1.49
N GLY A 82 -2.51 -11.23 0.85
CA GLY A 82 -2.49 -11.09 -0.60
C GLY A 82 -1.10 -11.33 -1.19
N GLY A 83 -1.02 -11.23 -2.52
CA GLY A 83 0.21 -11.43 -3.28
C GLY A 83 1.10 -10.20 -3.31
N LYS A 84 1.79 -9.98 -4.44
CA LYS A 84 2.86 -8.99 -4.59
C LYS A 84 2.45 -7.50 -4.53
N ASN A 85 1.14 -7.18 -4.57
CA ASN A 85 0.65 -5.80 -4.69
C ASN A 85 0.26 -5.17 -3.33
N SER A 86 1.20 -5.11 -2.40
CA SER A 86 0.97 -4.49 -1.08
C SER A 86 0.59 -2.99 -1.13
N PRO A 87 1.15 -2.13 -2.04
CA PRO A 87 0.76 -0.73 -2.07
C PRO A 87 -0.69 -0.52 -2.55
N GLY A 88 -1.16 -1.32 -3.51
CA GLY A 88 -2.54 -1.24 -4.00
C GLY A 88 -3.55 -1.56 -2.90
N VAL A 89 -3.28 -2.59 -2.11
CA VAL A 89 -4.14 -2.97 -0.97
C VAL A 89 -4.10 -1.93 0.14
N ALA A 90 -2.93 -1.40 0.47
CA ALA A 90 -2.79 -0.32 1.45
C ALA A 90 -3.60 0.94 1.04
N LYS A 91 -3.62 1.27 -0.27
CA LYS A 91 -4.41 2.37 -0.81
C LYS A 91 -5.91 2.13 -0.65
N VAL A 92 -6.40 0.94 -1.03
CA VAL A 92 -7.82 0.56 -0.85
C VAL A 92 -8.22 0.64 0.62
N LEU A 93 -7.38 0.13 1.53
CA LEU A 93 -7.63 0.20 2.96
C LEU A 93 -7.69 1.64 3.47
N ARG A 94 -6.75 2.50 3.08
CA ARG A 94 -6.74 3.90 3.46
C ARG A 94 -8.00 4.62 2.99
N ASP A 95 -8.39 4.40 1.73
CA ASP A 95 -9.58 5.04 1.16
C ASP A 95 -10.85 4.54 1.86
N PHE A 96 -10.94 3.25 2.15
CA PHE A 96 -12.05 2.67 2.90
C PHE A 96 -12.11 3.19 4.36
N ILE A 97 -10.96 3.35 5.02
CA ILE A 97 -10.87 3.93 6.37
C ILE A 97 -11.35 5.37 6.37
N LYS A 98 -11.00 6.17 5.35
CA LYS A 98 -11.46 7.55 5.21
C LYS A 98 -12.98 7.65 5.00
N GLU A 99 -13.56 6.72 4.22
CA GLU A 99 -15.00 6.70 3.93
C GLU A 99 -15.84 6.24 5.13
N LYS A 100 -15.45 5.17 5.79
CA LYS A 100 -16.28 4.47 6.78
C LYS A 100 -15.82 4.62 8.24
N GLN A 101 -14.54 4.92 8.48
CA GLN A 101 -13.93 5.06 9.82
C GLN A 101 -14.18 3.87 10.79
N LYS A 102 -14.46 2.68 10.24
CA LYS A 102 -14.84 1.47 11.03
C LYS A 102 -13.70 0.45 11.11
N ILE A 103 -12.61 0.67 10.40
CA ILE A 103 -11.44 -0.20 10.40
C ILE A 103 -10.26 0.58 10.94
N VAL A 104 -9.51 -0.05 11.82
CA VAL A 104 -8.25 0.48 12.34
C VAL A 104 -7.15 -0.51 12.02
N VAL A 105 -6.18 -0.10 11.22
CA VAL A 105 -5.00 -0.91 10.96
C VAL A 105 -4.13 -0.94 12.20
N LYS A 106 -3.78 -2.13 12.66
CA LYS A 106 -2.93 -2.34 13.84
C LYS A 106 -1.47 -2.41 13.46
N VAL A 107 -1.11 -3.44 12.74
CA VAL A 107 0.26 -3.77 12.33
C VAL A 107 0.19 -4.54 11.02
N GLY A 108 1.22 -4.43 10.20
CA GLY A 108 1.44 -5.30 9.06
C GLY A 108 2.72 -6.10 9.19
N VAL A 109 2.79 -7.19 8.47
CA VAL A 109 4.00 -7.96 8.25
C VAL A 109 4.25 -7.98 6.75
N LEU A 110 5.40 -7.52 6.31
CA LEU A 110 5.84 -7.55 4.92
C LEU A 110 7.21 -8.22 4.86
N SER A 111 7.33 -9.29 4.10
CA SER A 111 8.61 -10.02 3.96
C SER A 111 9.29 -10.30 5.31
N ASN A 112 8.55 -10.79 6.30
CA ASN A 112 9.02 -11.09 7.66
C ASN A 112 9.44 -9.87 8.51
N LYS A 113 9.11 -8.63 8.08
CA LYS A 113 9.36 -7.41 8.87
C LYS A 113 8.05 -6.86 9.39
N LEU A 114 8.04 -6.45 10.65
CA LEU A 114 6.90 -5.72 11.23
C LEU A 114 6.87 -4.30 10.68
N ILE A 115 5.68 -3.89 10.26
CA ILE A 115 5.40 -2.56 9.74
C ILE A 115 4.33 -1.92 10.62
N SER A 116 4.61 -0.70 11.09
CA SER A 116 3.65 0.05 11.89
C SER A 116 2.49 0.58 11.05
N ALA A 117 1.39 1.00 11.70
CA ALA A 117 0.27 1.62 11.01
C ALA A 117 0.68 2.84 10.17
N LYS A 118 1.62 3.65 10.68
CA LYS A 118 2.16 4.82 9.95
C LYS A 118 2.91 4.46 8.68
N ASP A 119 3.61 3.33 8.68
CA ASP A 119 4.34 2.88 7.49
C ASP A 119 3.39 2.27 6.45
N ILE A 120 2.25 1.69 6.89
CA ILE A 120 1.17 1.26 5.99
C ILE A 120 0.52 2.46 5.30
N GLU A 121 0.37 3.59 5.98
CA GLU A 121 -0.07 4.84 5.35
C GLU A 121 0.92 5.33 4.28
N LYS A 122 2.23 5.29 4.56
CA LYS A 122 3.27 5.60 3.56
C LYS A 122 3.23 4.64 2.38
N LEU A 123 3.00 3.33 2.61
CA LEU A 123 2.80 2.36 1.53
C LEU A 123 1.59 2.71 0.66
N ALA A 124 0.51 3.23 1.25
CA ALA A 124 -0.67 3.67 0.51
C ALA A 124 -0.43 4.92 -0.36
N GLU A 125 0.61 5.71 -0.06
CA GLU A 125 1.02 6.87 -0.86
C GLU A 125 1.94 6.49 -2.03
N MET A 126 2.51 5.28 -2.00
CA MET A 126 3.41 4.83 -3.05
C MET A 126 2.67 4.67 -4.39
N PRO A 127 3.26 5.16 -5.48
CA PRO A 127 2.75 4.91 -6.82
C PRO A 127 2.89 3.43 -7.22
N SER A 128 2.28 3.06 -8.34
CA SER A 128 2.39 1.69 -8.88
C SER A 128 3.83 1.29 -9.17
N LEU A 129 4.11 -0.01 -9.22
CA LEU A 129 5.44 -0.53 -9.54
C LEU A 129 6.01 0.04 -10.84
N ASP A 130 5.16 0.19 -11.86
CA ASP A 130 5.60 0.72 -13.16
C ASP A 130 5.92 2.22 -13.07
N ALA A 131 5.16 2.97 -12.28
CA ALA A 131 5.46 4.37 -12.01
C ALA A 131 6.78 4.54 -11.21
N LEU A 132 7.05 3.65 -10.25
CA LEU A 132 8.33 3.63 -9.51
C LEU A 132 9.51 3.32 -10.44
N ARG A 133 9.35 2.37 -11.36
CA ARG A 133 10.36 2.05 -12.38
C ARG A 133 10.60 3.24 -13.32
N ALA A 134 9.53 3.90 -13.76
CA ALA A 134 9.62 5.11 -14.58
C ALA A 134 10.34 6.26 -13.85
N GLN A 135 10.04 6.46 -12.56
CA GLN A 135 10.74 7.44 -11.74
C GLN A 135 12.22 7.13 -11.60
N LEU A 136 12.58 5.87 -11.38
CA LEU A 136 13.98 5.44 -11.29
C LEU A 136 14.72 5.70 -12.61
N LEU A 137 14.14 5.34 -13.75
CA LEU A 137 14.69 5.63 -15.07
C LEU A 137 14.81 7.14 -15.32
N GLY A 138 13.82 7.91 -14.90
CA GLY A 138 13.83 9.36 -14.93
C GLY A 138 15.01 9.96 -14.15
N LEU A 139 15.23 9.47 -12.91
CA LEU A 139 16.35 9.91 -12.06
C LEU A 139 17.71 9.58 -12.70
N LEU A 140 17.84 8.42 -13.35
CA LEU A 140 19.08 8.04 -14.05
C LEU A 140 19.34 8.90 -15.28
N SER A 141 18.31 9.34 -16.00
CA SER A 141 18.44 10.19 -17.18
C SER A 141 18.49 11.70 -16.85
N GLN A 142 18.16 12.07 -15.61
CA GLN A 142 18.08 13.46 -15.18
C GLN A 142 19.40 14.25 -15.32
N PRO A 143 20.61 13.72 -14.97
CA PRO A 143 21.86 14.44 -15.13
C PRO A 143 22.12 14.84 -16.59
N ALA A 144 21.91 13.93 -17.54
CA ALA A 144 22.07 14.21 -18.96
C ALA A 144 21.07 15.27 -19.45
N SER A 145 19.81 15.16 -19.05
CA SER A 145 18.76 16.11 -19.38
C SER A 145 19.02 17.50 -18.79
N MET A 146 19.53 17.59 -17.57
CA MET A 146 19.93 18.85 -16.95
C MET A 146 21.05 19.53 -17.73
N PHE A 147 22.08 18.78 -18.15
CA PHE A 147 23.18 19.31 -18.93
C PHE A 147 22.70 19.92 -20.26
N VAL A 148 21.86 19.20 -20.98
CA VAL A 148 21.26 19.70 -22.23
C VAL A 148 20.40 20.95 -22.00
N ARG A 149 19.61 20.98 -20.91
CA ARG A 149 18.81 22.17 -20.56
C ARG A 149 19.69 23.41 -20.32
N VAL A 150 20.80 23.25 -19.61
CA VAL A 150 21.70 24.37 -19.32
C VAL A 150 22.31 24.93 -20.62
N ILE A 151 22.74 24.05 -21.52
CA ILE A 151 23.29 24.49 -22.83
C ILE A 151 22.22 25.20 -23.65
N ASN A 152 20.99 24.70 -23.67
CA ASN A 152 19.90 25.29 -24.44
C ASN A 152 19.28 26.55 -23.77
N ALA A 153 19.50 26.77 -22.48
CA ALA A 153 18.93 27.91 -21.79
C ALA A 153 19.41 29.27 -22.31
N VAL A 154 20.68 29.37 -22.72
CA VAL A 154 21.26 30.63 -23.22
C VAL A 154 20.63 31.04 -24.56
N PRO A 155 20.61 30.23 -25.61
CA PRO A 155 19.99 30.60 -26.89
C PRO A 155 18.47 30.80 -26.76
N GLN A 156 17.82 29.99 -25.93
CA GLN A 156 16.37 30.10 -25.68
C GLN A 156 16.02 31.41 -24.95
N GLY A 157 16.86 31.87 -24.02
CA GLY A 157 16.71 33.14 -23.36
C GLY A 157 16.72 34.32 -24.34
N ILE A 158 17.63 34.32 -25.30
CA ILE A 158 17.73 35.37 -26.36
C ILE A 158 16.44 35.37 -27.20
N VAL A 159 16.00 34.21 -27.66
CA VAL A 159 14.80 34.08 -28.47
C VAL A 159 13.55 34.57 -27.70
N ASN A 160 13.43 34.21 -26.42
CA ASN A 160 12.30 34.66 -25.58
C ASN A 160 12.26 36.18 -25.43
N VAL A 161 13.40 36.84 -25.27
CA VAL A 161 13.49 38.31 -25.21
C VAL A 161 13.08 38.96 -26.52
N LEU A 162 13.52 38.42 -27.65
CA LEU A 162 13.11 38.90 -28.96
C LEU A 162 11.60 38.72 -29.21
N GLN A 163 11.05 37.57 -28.83
CA GLN A 163 9.60 37.33 -28.93
C GLN A 163 8.80 38.27 -28.02
N ALA A 164 9.27 38.52 -26.78
CA ALA A 164 8.63 39.46 -25.90
C ALA A 164 8.63 40.89 -26.46
N LYS A 165 9.71 41.31 -27.09
CA LYS A 165 9.80 42.62 -27.77
C LYS A 165 8.84 42.74 -28.97
N VAL A 166 8.69 41.67 -29.74
CA VAL A 166 7.73 41.66 -30.86
C VAL A 166 6.30 41.75 -30.35
N ARG A 167 5.93 40.97 -29.31
CA ARG A 167 4.58 41.06 -28.70
C ARG A 167 4.28 42.45 -28.14
N ALA A 168 5.22 43.03 -27.41
CA ALA A 168 5.05 44.39 -26.89
C ALA A 168 4.92 45.47 -28.02
N ALA A 169 5.51 45.25 -29.18
CA ALA A 169 5.35 46.12 -30.33
C ALA A 169 4.02 45.92 -31.07
N GLU A 170 3.44 44.73 -30.99
CA GLU A 170 2.08 44.40 -31.51
C GLU A 170 0.96 44.94 -30.61
N GLU A 171 1.14 44.90 -29.30
CA GLU A 171 0.16 45.42 -28.32
C GLU A 171 0.09 46.97 -28.31
N ASN A 172 1.15 47.65 -28.78
CA ASN A 172 1.19 49.11 -28.85
C ASN A 172 0.75 49.68 -30.22
N LYS A 173 0.14 48.85 -31.08
CA LYS A 173 -0.40 49.22 -32.39
C LYS A 173 -1.92 49.09 -32.39
#